data_244971dc52c315d0d99acad737bd13b6
#
_entry.id   244971dc52c315d0d99acad737bd13b6
#
_cell.length_a   1.000
_cell.length_b   1.000
_cell.length_c   1.000
_cell.angle_alpha   90.00
_cell.angle_beta   90.00
_cell.angle_gamma   90.00
#
_symmetry.space_group_name_H-M   'P 1'
#
loop_
_entity.id
_entity.type
_entity.pdbx_description
1 polymer ?
#
loop_
_entity_poly.entity_id
_entity_poly.type
_entity_poly.pdbx_seq_one_letter_code
_entity_poly.pdbx_strand_id
1 'polypeptide(L)'
;MELRARDVSQPMLSQPEPACLVIADISGYTGFLAGAELDHAQDILADLMATVVAGLRPNFRLAKLEGDAAFVYTITEAVDAAQLQDTIERTYFGFRRRLRDIRQASTCECNACILVPNLDLKVVAHHGRVIRQRIASWEELVGSDVIVVH
;
A
#
# COMPACT_ATOMS: atom_id res chain seq x y z
N MET A 1 51.17 1.17 -24.04
CA MET A 1 50.15 0.66 -23.14
C MET A 1 48.96 1.60 -23.19
N GLU A 2 48.05 1.35 -24.11
CA GLU A 2 46.86 2.18 -24.28
C GLU A 2 45.86 1.86 -23.18
N LEU A 3 45.66 2.82 -22.28
CA LEU A 3 44.53 2.82 -21.39
C LEU A 3 43.28 3.09 -22.24
N ARG A 4 42.55 2.02 -22.58
CA ARG A 4 41.19 2.14 -23.09
C ARG A 4 40.38 2.94 -22.08
N ALA A 5 39.98 4.15 -22.47
CA ALA A 5 38.96 4.89 -21.75
C ALA A 5 37.77 3.93 -21.54
N ARG A 6 37.47 3.61 -20.30
CA ARG A 6 36.21 2.95 -19.96
C ARG A 6 35.13 3.88 -20.45
N ASP A 7 34.36 3.40 -21.40
CA ASP A 7 33.09 3.98 -21.80
C ASP A 7 32.26 4.10 -20.53
N VAL A 8 32.26 5.29 -19.95
CA VAL A 8 31.35 5.62 -18.86
C VAL A 8 30.02 5.82 -19.57
N SER A 9 29.33 4.70 -19.81
CA SER A 9 27.93 4.73 -20.21
C SER A 9 27.24 5.68 -19.26
N GLN A 10 26.77 6.82 -19.80
CA GLN A 10 25.95 7.74 -19.03
C GLN A 10 24.87 6.91 -18.35
N PRO A 11 24.66 7.05 -17.03
CA PRO A 11 23.60 6.32 -16.39
C PRO A 11 22.32 6.64 -17.14
N MET A 12 21.68 5.63 -17.70
CA MET A 12 20.41 5.81 -18.38
C MET A 12 19.46 6.43 -17.37
N LEU A 13 19.16 7.72 -17.58
CA LEU A 13 18.19 8.44 -16.77
C LEU A 13 16.86 7.70 -16.88
N SER A 14 16.35 7.26 -15.74
CA SER A 14 15.04 6.65 -15.69
C SER A 14 14.01 7.65 -16.23
N GLN A 15 13.21 7.21 -17.20
CA GLN A 15 12.20 8.06 -17.81
C GLN A 15 10.92 8.06 -16.99
N PRO A 16 10.21 9.19 -16.88
CA PRO A 16 8.88 9.22 -16.28
C PRO A 16 7.90 8.29 -17.03
N GLU A 17 7.18 7.50 -16.29
CA GLU A 17 6.18 6.55 -16.81
C GLU A 17 4.80 6.91 -16.27
N PRO A 18 3.74 6.79 -17.08
CA PRO A 18 2.38 6.96 -16.60
C PRO A 18 1.99 5.79 -15.70
N ALA A 19 1.35 6.08 -14.58
CA ALA A 19 0.98 5.09 -13.60
C ALA A 19 -0.34 5.43 -12.91
N CYS A 20 -1.07 4.40 -12.53
CA CYS A 20 -2.14 4.50 -11.55
C CYS A 20 -1.55 4.19 -10.16
N LEU A 21 -1.69 5.14 -9.25
CA LEU A 21 -1.22 5.07 -7.88
C LEU A 21 -2.41 4.87 -6.96
N VAL A 22 -2.29 3.97 -6.00
CA VAL A 22 -3.33 3.71 -5.01
C VAL A 22 -2.72 3.64 -3.62
N ILE A 23 -3.31 4.37 -2.68
CA ILE A 23 -3.03 4.21 -1.25
C ILE A 23 -4.28 3.67 -0.57
N ALA A 24 -4.11 2.57 0.14
CA ALA A 24 -5.12 2.02 1.04
C ALA A 24 -4.64 2.18 2.48
N ASP A 25 -5.35 2.98 3.25
CA ASP A 25 -4.99 3.42 4.59
C ASP A 25 -6.04 2.98 5.59
N ILE A 26 -5.61 2.40 6.72
CA ILE A 26 -6.52 1.99 7.80
C ILE A 26 -6.91 3.24 8.60
N SER A 27 -8.14 3.67 8.42
CA SER A 27 -8.75 4.77 9.14
C SER A 27 -9.04 4.38 10.59
N GLY A 28 -8.77 5.29 11.52
CA GLY A 28 -8.93 5.04 12.95
C GLY A 28 -7.69 4.42 13.63
N TYR A 29 -6.63 4.21 12.89
CA TYR A 29 -5.39 3.58 13.36
C TYR A 29 -4.79 4.28 14.59
N THR A 30 -4.68 5.60 14.57
CA THR A 30 -4.07 6.37 15.67
C THR A 30 -4.86 6.19 16.97
N GLY A 31 -6.19 6.29 16.90
CA GLY A 31 -7.05 6.07 18.06
C GLY A 31 -7.01 4.61 18.55
N PHE A 32 -6.91 3.66 17.62
CA PHE A 32 -6.77 2.25 17.93
C PHE A 32 -5.47 1.97 18.70
N LEU A 33 -4.33 2.47 18.22
CA LEU A 33 -3.03 2.30 18.90
C LEU A 33 -3.00 2.99 20.26
N ALA A 34 -3.60 4.17 20.39
CA ALA A 34 -3.62 4.91 21.66
C ALA A 34 -4.43 4.21 22.75
N GLY A 35 -5.45 3.45 22.36
CA GLY A 35 -6.37 2.79 23.29
C GLY A 35 -6.17 1.28 23.48
N ALA A 36 -5.21 0.69 22.76
CA ALA A 36 -5.05 -0.75 22.68
C ALA A 36 -3.71 -1.25 23.29
N GLU A 37 -3.70 -2.48 23.72
CA GLU A 37 -2.48 -3.19 24.09
C GLU A 37 -1.63 -3.42 22.85
N LEU A 38 -0.36 -2.98 22.88
CA LEU A 38 0.50 -2.86 21.70
C LEU A 38 0.74 -4.19 20.99
N ASP A 39 0.97 -5.26 21.72
CA ASP A 39 1.23 -6.59 21.15
C ASP A 39 0.03 -7.12 20.36
N HIS A 40 -1.19 -7.10 20.93
CA HIS A 40 -2.41 -7.47 20.24
C HIS A 40 -2.74 -6.53 19.07
N ALA A 41 -2.54 -5.23 19.26
CA ALA A 41 -2.76 -4.24 18.22
C ALA A 41 -1.89 -4.50 16.99
N GLN A 42 -0.61 -4.82 17.19
CA GLN A 42 0.31 -5.13 16.11
C GLN A 42 -0.10 -6.37 15.32
N ASP A 43 -0.49 -7.44 16.00
CA ASP A 43 -0.94 -8.66 15.34
C ASP A 43 -2.22 -8.44 14.50
N ILE A 44 -3.17 -7.70 15.05
CA ILE A 44 -4.42 -7.36 14.34
C ILE A 44 -4.12 -6.51 13.10
N LEU A 45 -3.26 -5.49 13.23
CA LEU A 45 -2.92 -4.60 12.12
C LEU A 45 -2.13 -5.34 11.04
N ALA A 46 -1.20 -6.22 11.42
CA ALA A 46 -0.46 -7.04 10.45
C ALA A 46 -1.40 -7.96 9.66
N ASP A 47 -2.37 -8.57 10.31
CA ASP A 47 -3.40 -9.41 9.68
C ASP A 47 -4.26 -8.60 8.69
N LEU A 48 -4.74 -7.43 9.12
CA LEU A 48 -5.55 -6.55 8.27
C LEU A 48 -4.77 -6.02 7.08
N MET A 49 -3.51 -5.61 7.27
CA MET A 49 -2.65 -5.15 6.18
C MET A 49 -2.34 -6.27 5.19
N ALA A 50 -2.12 -7.49 5.65
CA ALA A 50 -1.96 -8.65 4.78
C ALA A 50 -3.19 -8.88 3.91
N THR A 51 -4.38 -8.72 4.47
CA THR A 51 -5.66 -8.82 3.75
C THR A 51 -5.79 -7.72 2.69
N VAL A 52 -5.44 -6.48 3.02
CA VAL A 52 -5.45 -5.34 2.08
C VAL A 52 -4.49 -5.58 0.92
N VAL A 53 -3.25 -5.95 1.21
CA VAL A 53 -2.23 -6.22 0.19
C VAL A 53 -2.66 -7.37 -0.73
N ALA A 54 -3.21 -8.43 -0.18
CA ALA A 54 -3.73 -9.55 -0.97
C ALA A 54 -4.86 -9.15 -1.93
N GLY A 55 -5.73 -8.21 -1.51
CA GLY A 55 -6.79 -7.68 -2.36
C GLY A 55 -6.27 -6.80 -3.51
N LEU A 56 -5.20 -6.06 -3.28
CA LEU A 56 -4.62 -5.13 -4.27
C LEU A 56 -3.65 -5.80 -5.24
N ARG A 57 -2.87 -6.77 -4.79
CA ARG A 57 -1.75 -7.36 -5.54
C ARG A 57 -2.10 -8.02 -6.87
N PRO A 58 -3.26 -8.63 -7.10
CA PRO A 58 -3.54 -9.20 -8.41
C PRO A 58 -3.39 -8.20 -9.56
N ASN A 59 -3.72 -6.91 -9.30
CA ASN A 59 -3.74 -5.87 -10.32
C ASN A 59 -2.68 -4.78 -10.09
N PHE A 60 -2.13 -4.69 -8.88
CA PHE A 60 -1.18 -3.66 -8.48
C PHE A 60 0.08 -4.26 -7.88
N ARG A 61 1.19 -3.55 -8.09
CA ARG A 61 2.48 -3.87 -7.51
C ARG A 61 2.67 -3.09 -6.20
N LEU A 62 3.13 -3.76 -5.17
CA LEU A 62 3.43 -3.11 -3.90
C LEU A 62 4.69 -2.26 -4.05
N ALA A 63 4.56 -0.95 -3.77
CA ALA A 63 5.68 -0.03 -3.71
C ALA A 63 6.21 0.10 -2.28
N LYS A 64 5.31 0.24 -1.30
CA LYS A 64 5.70 0.50 0.09
C LYS A 64 4.60 0.09 1.06
N LEU A 65 5.00 -0.35 2.24
CA LEU A 65 4.14 -0.49 3.41
C LEU A 65 4.57 0.52 4.47
N GLU A 66 3.60 1.24 5.02
CA GLU A 66 3.79 2.15 6.14
C GLU A 66 2.79 1.78 7.21
N GLY A 67 3.19 1.02 8.22
CA GLY A 67 2.39 0.63 9.37
C GLY A 67 0.90 0.34 9.11
N ASP A 68 0.16 1.38 8.80
CA ASP A 68 -1.29 1.41 8.57
C ASP A 68 -1.71 1.65 7.11
N ALA A 69 -0.77 1.77 6.18
CA ALA A 69 -1.06 2.04 4.78
C ALA A 69 -0.27 1.16 3.81
N ALA A 70 -0.91 0.75 2.72
CA ALA A 70 -0.29 0.11 1.58
C ALA A 70 -0.29 1.05 0.38
N PHE A 71 0.89 1.34 -0.15
CA PHE A 71 1.07 2.09 -1.37
C PHE A 71 1.37 1.13 -2.51
N VAL A 72 0.50 1.11 -3.50
CA VAL A 72 0.60 0.23 -4.67
C VAL A 72 0.47 1.02 -5.97
N TYR A 73 0.95 0.46 -7.06
CA TYR A 73 0.90 1.10 -8.36
C TYR A 73 0.80 0.08 -9.49
N THR A 74 0.35 0.56 -10.65
CA THR A 74 0.50 -0.13 -11.93
C THR A 74 0.89 0.87 -13.00
N ILE A 75 1.84 0.48 -13.85
CA ILE A 75 2.23 1.30 -15.01
C ILE A 75 1.16 1.15 -16.07
N THR A 76 0.55 2.27 -16.44
CA THR A 76 -0.50 2.29 -17.45
C THR A 76 -0.68 3.67 -18.06
N GLU A 77 -0.85 3.74 -19.38
CA GLU A 77 -1.20 4.97 -20.08
C GLU A 77 -2.60 5.46 -19.73
N ALA A 78 -3.53 4.52 -19.52
CA ALA A 78 -4.91 4.82 -19.18
C ALA A 78 -5.41 3.87 -18.10
N VAL A 79 -6.13 4.41 -17.13
CA VAL A 79 -6.73 3.63 -16.06
C VAL A 79 -7.92 2.85 -16.61
N ASP A 80 -7.92 1.54 -16.39
CA ASP A 80 -9.13 0.73 -16.53
C ASP A 80 -10.02 0.96 -15.31
N ALA A 81 -11.03 1.83 -15.48
CA ALA A 81 -11.89 2.25 -14.38
C ALA A 81 -12.68 1.08 -13.77
N ALA A 82 -13.12 0.14 -14.58
CA ALA A 82 -13.85 -1.04 -14.10
C ALA A 82 -12.96 -1.94 -13.28
N GLN A 83 -11.74 -2.21 -13.75
CA GLN A 83 -10.76 -3.01 -13.00
C GLN A 83 -10.36 -2.33 -11.69
N LEU A 84 -10.15 -1.01 -11.71
CA LEU A 84 -9.82 -0.24 -10.51
C LEU A 84 -10.97 -0.31 -9.49
N GLN A 85 -12.20 -0.10 -9.93
CA GLN A 85 -13.37 -0.19 -9.06
C GLN A 85 -13.52 -1.58 -8.45
N ASP A 86 -13.45 -2.63 -9.26
CA ASP A 86 -13.55 -4.02 -8.79
C ASP A 86 -12.45 -4.36 -7.79
N THR A 87 -11.24 -3.86 -8.01
CA THR A 87 -10.11 -4.06 -7.10
C THR A 87 -10.34 -3.37 -5.76
N ILE A 88 -10.79 -2.12 -5.78
CA ILE A 88 -11.09 -1.34 -4.57
C ILE A 88 -12.23 -1.99 -3.79
N GLU A 89 -13.32 -2.35 -4.45
CA GLU A 89 -14.47 -3.00 -3.81
C GLU A 89 -14.08 -4.33 -3.19
N ARG A 90 -13.38 -5.19 -3.92
CA ARG A 90 -12.91 -6.48 -3.42
C ARG A 90 -12.01 -6.31 -2.18
N THR A 91 -11.11 -5.34 -2.23
CA THR A 91 -10.19 -5.05 -1.13
C THR A 91 -10.97 -4.54 0.08
N TYR A 92 -11.88 -3.60 -0.12
CA TYR A 92 -12.70 -3.02 0.94
C TYR A 92 -13.59 -4.08 1.62
N PHE A 93 -14.33 -4.86 0.84
CA PHE A 93 -15.19 -5.91 1.39
C PHE A 93 -14.39 -7.03 2.05
N GLY A 94 -13.22 -7.36 1.52
CA GLY A 94 -12.29 -8.30 2.16
C GLY A 94 -11.82 -7.79 3.51
N PHE A 95 -11.46 -6.52 3.59
CA PHE A 95 -11.09 -5.87 4.85
C PHE A 95 -12.25 -5.89 5.87
N ARG A 96 -13.45 -5.48 5.46
CA ARG A 96 -14.63 -5.48 6.34
C ARG A 96 -14.99 -6.87 6.83
N ARG A 97 -14.90 -7.87 5.97
CA ARG A 97 -15.10 -9.27 6.34
C ARG A 97 -14.06 -9.72 7.37
N ARG A 98 -12.80 -9.38 7.16
CA ARG A 98 -11.73 -9.75 8.07
C ARG A 98 -11.88 -9.10 9.44
N LEU A 99 -12.29 -7.84 9.50
CA LEU A 99 -12.62 -7.17 10.76
C LEU A 99 -13.68 -7.95 11.55
N ARG A 100 -14.75 -8.34 10.87
CA ARG A 100 -15.83 -9.11 11.48
C ARG A 100 -15.34 -10.47 11.97
N ASP A 101 -14.54 -11.17 11.17
CA ASP A 101 -14.02 -12.48 11.51
C ASP A 101 -13.09 -12.41 12.73
N ILE A 102 -12.23 -11.42 12.81
CA ILE A 102 -11.37 -11.16 13.97
C ILE A 102 -12.24 -10.93 15.21
N ARG A 103 -13.27 -10.11 15.11
CA ARG A 103 -14.16 -9.81 16.23
C ARG A 103 -14.93 -11.04 16.69
N GLN A 104 -15.45 -11.84 15.77
CA GLN A 104 -16.23 -13.05 16.09
C GLN A 104 -15.36 -14.18 16.65
N ALA A 105 -14.13 -14.32 16.15
CA ALA A 105 -13.21 -15.37 16.60
C ALA A 105 -12.56 -15.04 17.94
N SER A 106 -12.51 -13.75 18.33
CA SER A 106 -11.86 -13.33 19.56
C SER A 106 -12.78 -13.51 20.77
N THR A 107 -12.32 -14.28 21.75
CA THR A 107 -12.89 -14.32 23.10
C THR A 107 -12.20 -13.31 24.02
N CYS A 108 -11.18 -12.61 23.54
CA CYS A 108 -10.41 -11.63 24.29
C CYS A 108 -11.22 -10.34 24.48
N GLU A 109 -11.27 -9.85 25.71
CA GLU A 109 -11.96 -8.60 26.08
C GLU A 109 -10.97 -7.43 26.23
N CYS A 110 -9.73 -7.56 25.75
CA CYS A 110 -8.77 -6.47 25.76
C CYS A 110 -9.23 -5.30 24.88
N ASN A 111 -8.70 -4.11 25.13
CA ASN A 111 -9.08 -2.91 24.38
C ASN A 111 -8.80 -3.04 22.88
N ALA A 112 -7.70 -3.70 22.47
CA ALA A 112 -7.41 -3.95 21.08
C ALA A 112 -8.56 -4.71 20.40
N CYS A 113 -9.01 -5.80 20.98
CA CYS A 113 -10.11 -6.61 20.43
C CYS A 113 -11.45 -5.89 20.41
N ILE A 114 -11.73 -5.06 21.42
CA ILE A 114 -12.96 -4.27 21.53
C ILE A 114 -13.00 -3.15 20.50
N LEU A 115 -11.85 -2.52 20.21
CA LEU A 115 -11.75 -1.36 19.31
C LEU A 115 -11.67 -1.73 17.82
N VAL A 116 -11.46 -3.00 17.47
CA VAL A 116 -11.39 -3.47 16.08
C VAL A 116 -12.54 -2.96 15.20
N PRO A 117 -13.81 -2.96 15.63
CA PRO A 117 -14.91 -2.48 14.80
C PRO A 117 -14.84 -1.00 14.42
N ASN A 118 -14.02 -0.20 15.11
CA ASN A 118 -13.85 1.22 14.84
C ASN A 118 -12.87 1.49 13.70
N LEU A 119 -12.15 0.46 13.25
CA LEU A 119 -11.27 0.57 12.09
C LEU A 119 -12.07 0.55 10.78
N ASP A 120 -11.59 1.30 9.81
CA ASP A 120 -12.14 1.29 8.47
C ASP A 120 -11.02 1.45 7.44
N LEU A 121 -11.30 1.24 6.17
CA LEU A 121 -10.33 1.36 5.09
C LEU A 121 -10.68 2.56 4.21
N LYS A 122 -9.74 3.49 4.07
CA LYS A 122 -9.80 4.59 3.13
C LYS A 122 -8.88 4.29 1.95
N VAL A 123 -9.41 4.47 0.73
CA VAL A 123 -8.66 4.25 -0.49
C VAL A 123 -8.63 5.53 -1.31
N VAL A 124 -7.44 5.92 -1.75
CA VAL A 124 -7.22 7.04 -2.66
C VAL A 124 -6.52 6.53 -3.90
N ALA A 125 -7.00 6.92 -5.07
CA ALA A 125 -6.38 6.58 -6.34
C ALA A 125 -6.06 7.86 -7.13
N HIS A 126 -4.93 7.85 -7.83
CA HIS A 126 -4.46 8.97 -8.63
C HIS A 126 -3.73 8.44 -9.87
N HIS A 127 -4.01 9.02 -11.03
CA HIS A 127 -3.25 8.75 -12.25
C HIS A 127 -2.26 9.89 -12.50
N GLY A 128 -1.00 9.56 -12.61
CA GLY A 128 0.07 10.53 -12.77
C GLY A 128 1.31 9.90 -13.38
N ARG A 129 2.43 10.59 -13.24
CA ARG A 129 3.73 10.12 -13.75
C ARG A 129 4.68 9.82 -12.60
N VAL A 130 5.39 8.71 -12.74
CA VAL A 130 6.37 8.26 -11.75
C VAL A 130 7.69 7.90 -12.42
N ILE A 131 8.76 7.99 -11.67
CA ILE A 131 10.05 7.43 -12.03
C ILE A 131 10.31 6.25 -11.11
N ARG A 132 10.58 5.10 -11.69
CA ARG A 132 11.08 3.95 -10.94
C ARG A 132 12.58 4.07 -10.82
N GLN A 133 13.06 4.32 -9.63
CA GLN A 133 14.47 4.46 -9.34
C GLN A 133 14.99 3.24 -8.60
N ARG A 134 16.10 2.68 -9.08
CA ARG A 134 16.75 1.56 -8.40
C ARG A 134 17.90 2.09 -7.54
N ILE A 135 17.80 1.84 -6.23
CA ILE A 135 18.82 2.19 -5.25
C ILE A 135 19.31 0.89 -4.64
N ALA A 136 20.54 0.46 -4.97
CA ALA A 136 21.06 -0.87 -4.64
C ALA A 136 20.11 -1.97 -5.18
N SER A 137 19.53 -2.81 -4.33
CA SER A 137 18.56 -3.84 -4.71
C SER A 137 17.11 -3.39 -4.55
N TRP A 138 16.88 -2.14 -4.16
CA TRP A 138 15.55 -1.60 -3.84
C TRP A 138 15.00 -0.75 -4.98
N GLU A 139 13.73 -0.92 -5.29
CA GLU A 139 13.01 -0.07 -6.24
C GLU A 139 12.18 0.96 -5.47
N GLU A 140 12.39 2.23 -5.79
CA GLU A 140 11.70 3.36 -5.20
C GLU A 140 10.88 4.08 -6.27
N LEU A 141 9.67 4.52 -5.94
CA LEU A 141 8.89 5.42 -6.77
C LEU A 141 9.15 6.86 -6.36
N VAL A 142 9.49 7.69 -7.32
CA VAL A 142 9.73 9.12 -7.10
C VAL A 142 8.94 9.96 -8.08
N GLY A 143 8.61 11.19 -7.67
CA GLY A 143 7.90 12.17 -8.49
C GLY A 143 6.90 12.99 -7.69
N SER A 144 6.45 14.09 -8.26
CA SER A 144 5.47 14.98 -7.63
C SER A 144 4.12 14.30 -7.41
N ASP A 145 3.72 13.44 -8.33
CA ASP A 145 2.46 12.68 -8.21
C ASP A 145 2.48 11.67 -7.05
N VAL A 146 3.65 11.14 -6.70
CA VAL A 146 3.82 10.30 -5.51
C VAL A 146 3.55 11.09 -4.23
N ILE A 147 3.99 12.35 -4.19
CA ILE A 147 3.77 13.25 -3.05
C ILE A 147 2.29 13.63 -2.91
N VAL A 148 1.59 13.84 -4.02
CA VAL A 148 0.16 14.22 -4.02
C VAL A 148 -0.70 13.11 -3.41
N VAL A 149 -0.35 11.85 -3.63
CA VAL A 149 -1.10 10.70 -3.11
C VAL A 149 -0.82 10.47 -1.63
N HIS A 150 0.37 10.82 -1.18
CA HIS A 150 0.83 10.65 0.21
C HIS A 150 0.31 11.76 1.12
#